data_b5aadeefee686b132965cc46ee0fd494
#
_entry.id   b5aadeefee686b132965cc46ee0fd494
#
_cell.length_a   1.000
_cell.length_b   1.000
_cell.length_c   1.000
_cell.angle_alpha   90.00
_cell.angle_beta   90.00
_cell.angle_gamma   90.00
#
_symmetry.space_group_name_H-M   'P 1'
#
loop_
_entity.id
_entity.type
_entity.pdbx_description
1 polymer ?
#
loop_
_entity_poly.entity_id
_entity_poly.type
_entity_poly.pdbx_seq_one_letter_code
_entity_poly.pdbx_strand_id
1 'polypeptide(L)'
;MLEKIDHIGIAVRNLDEAIARYTSLCGRGPDHLEEVASQKVKIAMFDVGESRVELLMATAPDSPIAKFIAKRSEGMHHICFKVPNLEEALSRLSTAGMEIIPGAGGKGASGSRVAFVHPKSLPGVMVELVEYA
;
A
#
# COMPACT_ATOMS: atom_id res chain seq x y z
N MET A 1 19.15 4.76 -0.45
CA MET A 1 18.19 4.18 -1.37
C MET A 1 16.74 4.50 -0.98
N LEU A 2 16.38 4.37 0.28
CA LEU A 2 15.04 4.73 0.74
C LEU A 2 15.01 6.19 1.21
N GLU A 3 13.96 6.91 0.85
CA GLU A 3 13.81 8.30 1.27
C GLU A 3 12.98 8.45 2.54
N LYS A 4 11.92 7.64 2.66
CA LYS A 4 11.03 7.64 3.83
C LYS A 4 10.07 6.47 3.77
N ILE A 5 9.39 6.22 4.88
CA ILE A 5 8.17 5.40 4.83
C ILE A 5 7.10 6.28 4.21
N ASP A 6 6.63 5.89 3.03
CA ASP A 6 5.60 6.66 2.32
C ASP A 6 4.23 6.47 2.97
N HIS A 7 3.84 5.22 3.18
CA HIS A 7 2.58 4.92 3.83
C HIS A 7 2.54 3.51 4.39
N ILE A 8 1.57 3.29 5.27
CA ILE A 8 1.21 1.98 5.80
C ILE A 8 -0.19 1.69 5.29
N GLY A 9 -0.37 0.55 4.62
CA GLY A 9 -1.66 0.11 4.11
C GLY A 9 -2.32 -0.86 5.07
N ILE A 10 -3.57 -0.58 5.44
CA ILE A 10 -4.35 -1.40 6.37
C ILE A 10 -5.62 -1.86 5.67
N ALA A 11 -5.81 -3.18 5.61
CA ALA A 11 -7.00 -3.78 5.01
C ALA A 11 -8.16 -3.76 6.00
N VAL A 12 -9.30 -3.22 5.56
CA VAL A 12 -10.50 -3.12 6.38
C VAL A 12 -11.71 -3.66 5.64
N ARG A 13 -12.68 -4.19 6.40
CA ARG A 13 -13.92 -4.71 5.80
C ARG A 13 -14.90 -3.61 5.45
N ASN A 14 -14.97 -2.58 6.28
CA ASN A 14 -15.92 -1.49 6.12
C ASN A 14 -15.17 -0.16 6.17
N LEU A 15 -15.03 0.46 5.01
CA LEU A 15 -14.24 1.69 4.89
C LEU A 15 -14.86 2.85 5.66
N ASP A 16 -16.19 3.03 5.57
CA ASP A 16 -16.85 4.14 6.24
C ASP A 16 -16.68 4.07 7.76
N GLU A 17 -16.82 2.86 8.33
CA GLU A 17 -16.61 2.65 9.75
C GLU A 17 -15.16 2.90 10.14
N ALA A 18 -14.21 2.41 9.35
CA ALA A 18 -12.78 2.63 9.60
C ALA A 18 -12.42 4.12 9.50
N ILE A 19 -12.98 4.83 8.51
CA ILE A 19 -12.77 6.28 8.38
C ILE A 19 -13.25 7.01 9.65
N ALA A 20 -14.43 6.65 10.16
CA ALA A 20 -14.95 7.29 11.37
C ALA A 20 -14.02 7.08 12.56
N ARG A 21 -13.48 5.87 12.73
CA ARG A 21 -12.55 5.53 13.81
C ARG A 21 -11.23 6.28 13.66
N TYR A 22 -10.66 6.29 12.45
CA TYR A 22 -9.40 6.98 12.21
C TYR A 22 -9.55 8.51 12.26
N THR A 23 -10.71 9.03 11.90
CA THR A 23 -11.02 10.46 12.08
C THR A 23 -10.93 10.84 13.56
N SER A 24 -11.47 10.00 14.44
CA SER A 24 -11.36 10.23 15.88
C SER A 24 -9.91 10.17 16.36
N LEU A 25 -9.13 9.22 15.84
CA LEU A 25 -7.73 9.09 16.21
C LEU A 25 -6.88 10.25 15.72
N CYS A 26 -7.09 10.69 14.48
CA CYS A 26 -6.28 11.71 13.84
C CYS A 26 -6.72 13.14 14.19
N GLY A 27 -7.94 13.30 14.70
CA GLY A 27 -8.51 14.61 15.00
C GLY A 27 -9.05 15.35 13.78
N ARG A 28 -9.07 14.70 12.62
CA ARG A 28 -9.63 15.27 11.39
C ARG A 28 -9.93 14.14 10.41
N GLY A 29 -10.76 14.43 9.39
CA GLY A 29 -11.15 13.45 8.38
C GLY A 29 -10.01 13.12 7.42
N PRO A 30 -10.26 12.20 6.48
CA PRO A 30 -9.23 11.79 5.53
C PRO A 30 -8.80 12.95 4.63
N ASP A 31 -7.51 12.99 4.29
CA ASP A 31 -6.95 14.00 3.40
C ASP A 31 -7.24 13.70 1.94
N HIS A 32 -7.47 12.43 1.61
CA HIS A 32 -7.74 12.03 0.23
C HIS A 32 -8.53 10.73 0.21
N LEU A 33 -9.45 10.62 -0.76
CA LEU A 33 -10.20 9.40 -1.06
C LEU A 33 -9.98 9.07 -2.51
N GLU A 34 -9.76 7.79 -2.79
CA GLU A 34 -9.50 7.36 -4.15
C GLU A 34 -10.05 5.95 -4.39
N GLU A 35 -10.51 5.69 -5.60
CA GLU A 35 -10.83 4.33 -6.02
C GLU A 35 -9.86 3.93 -7.12
N VAL A 36 -9.15 2.82 -6.94
CA VAL A 36 -8.25 2.26 -7.94
C VAL A 36 -8.97 1.08 -8.57
N ALA A 37 -9.69 1.35 -9.65
CA ALA A 37 -10.56 0.36 -10.30
C ALA A 37 -9.80 -0.87 -10.78
N SER A 38 -8.58 -0.68 -11.30
CA SER A 38 -7.75 -1.79 -11.79
C SER A 38 -7.37 -2.78 -10.70
N GLN A 39 -7.33 -2.34 -9.44
CA GLN A 39 -7.01 -3.18 -8.29
C GLN A 39 -8.25 -3.50 -7.45
N LYS A 40 -9.40 -2.99 -7.84
CA LYS A 40 -10.68 -3.21 -7.16
C LYS A 40 -10.60 -2.86 -5.68
N VAL A 41 -10.14 -1.64 -5.41
CA VAL A 41 -9.94 -1.15 -4.04
C VAL A 41 -10.37 0.30 -3.92
N LYS A 42 -10.99 0.63 -2.78
CA LYS A 42 -11.22 2.01 -2.34
C LYS A 42 -10.27 2.34 -1.22
N ILE A 43 -9.70 3.53 -1.27
CA ILE A 43 -8.64 3.96 -0.35
C ILE A 43 -9.03 5.26 0.33
N ALA A 44 -8.84 5.31 1.65
CA ALA A 44 -8.90 6.56 2.41
C ALA A 44 -7.51 6.83 2.98
N MET A 45 -6.99 8.02 2.76
CA MET A 45 -5.63 8.38 3.15
C MET A 45 -5.65 9.45 4.24
N PHE A 46 -4.89 9.21 5.31
CA PHE A 46 -4.70 10.15 6.41
C PHE A 46 -3.23 10.51 6.50
N ASP A 47 -2.91 11.79 6.31
CA ASP A 47 -1.53 12.26 6.43
C ASP A 47 -1.10 12.28 7.88
N VAL A 48 0.09 11.74 8.16
CA VAL A 48 0.70 11.71 9.49
C VAL A 48 2.16 12.11 9.33
N GLY A 49 2.47 13.39 9.56
CA GLY A 49 3.82 13.90 9.31
C GLY A 49 4.21 13.74 7.85
N GLU A 50 5.35 13.12 7.59
CA GLU A 50 5.83 12.87 6.23
C GLU A 50 5.26 11.58 5.62
N SER A 51 4.53 10.82 6.42
CA SER A 51 3.95 9.54 6.00
C SER A 51 2.44 9.63 5.97
N ARG A 52 1.78 8.53 5.62
CA ARG A 52 0.33 8.47 5.74
C ARG A 52 -0.12 7.05 6.05
N VAL A 53 -1.33 6.94 6.57
CA VAL A 53 -2.02 5.68 6.75
C VAL A 53 -3.07 5.58 5.65
N GLU A 54 -3.09 4.46 4.94
CA GLU A 54 -4.08 4.19 3.91
C GLU A 54 -4.97 3.05 4.36
N LEU A 55 -6.27 3.32 4.42
CA LEU A 55 -7.28 2.30 4.71
C LEU A 55 -7.79 1.76 3.37
N LEU A 56 -7.74 0.45 3.21
CA LEU A 56 -8.00 -0.22 1.94
C LEU A 56 -9.21 -1.14 2.07
N MET A 57 -10.24 -0.94 1.25
CA MET A 57 -11.41 -1.80 1.21
C MET A 57 -11.59 -2.37 -0.20
N ALA A 58 -11.82 -3.69 -0.27
CA ALA A 58 -12.11 -4.34 -1.55
C ALA A 58 -13.45 -3.86 -2.13
N THR A 59 -13.48 -3.65 -3.44
CA THR A 59 -14.72 -3.32 -4.15
C THR A 59 -15.31 -4.53 -4.87
N ALA A 60 -14.60 -5.67 -4.87
CA ALA A 60 -15.07 -6.91 -5.47
C ALA A 60 -14.44 -8.11 -4.77
N PRO A 61 -15.09 -9.30 -4.83
CA PRO A 61 -14.57 -10.50 -4.14
C PRO A 61 -13.20 -10.96 -4.63
N ASP A 62 -12.83 -10.64 -5.85
CA ASP A 62 -11.54 -11.03 -6.44
C ASP A 62 -10.44 -9.99 -6.23
N SER A 63 -10.70 -8.93 -5.48
CA SER A 63 -9.68 -7.96 -5.09
C SER A 63 -8.59 -8.61 -4.24
N PRO A 64 -7.31 -8.20 -4.40
CA PRO A 64 -6.24 -8.65 -3.51
C PRO A 64 -6.55 -8.38 -2.04
N ILE A 65 -7.24 -7.30 -1.73
CA ILE A 65 -7.61 -6.95 -0.34
C ILE A 65 -8.66 -7.94 0.18
N ALA A 66 -9.65 -8.33 -0.64
CA ALA A 66 -10.64 -9.32 -0.24
C ALA A 66 -9.96 -10.66 0.07
N LYS A 67 -9.00 -11.07 -0.77
CA LYS A 67 -8.25 -12.31 -0.56
C LYS A 67 -7.40 -12.25 0.70
N PHE A 68 -6.79 -11.11 0.98
CA PHE A 68 -5.99 -10.91 2.18
C PHE A 68 -6.85 -11.08 3.43
N ILE A 69 -8.01 -10.40 3.46
CA ILE A 69 -8.92 -10.46 4.62
C ILE A 69 -9.47 -11.87 4.82
N ALA A 70 -9.78 -12.59 3.74
CA ALA A 70 -10.25 -13.96 3.82
C ALA A 70 -9.23 -14.87 4.50
N LYS A 71 -7.94 -14.64 4.30
CA LYS A 71 -6.87 -15.45 4.90
C LYS A 71 -6.44 -14.95 6.27
N ARG A 72 -6.40 -13.63 6.49
CA ARG A 72 -5.72 -13.04 7.65
C ARG A 72 -6.59 -12.11 8.48
N SER A 73 -7.85 -11.88 8.08
CA SER A 73 -8.72 -10.89 8.71
C SER A 73 -8.21 -9.47 8.44
N GLU A 74 -8.80 -8.47 9.08
CA GLU A 74 -8.36 -7.08 8.96
C GLU A 74 -6.98 -6.89 9.57
N GLY A 75 -6.21 -5.97 9.03
CA GLY A 75 -4.91 -5.66 9.58
C GLY A 75 -3.96 -5.04 8.59
N MET A 76 -2.72 -4.90 9.00
CA MET A 76 -1.67 -4.31 8.17
C MET A 76 -1.44 -5.18 6.94
N HIS A 77 -1.60 -4.58 5.77
CA HIS A 77 -1.44 -5.26 4.49
C HIS A 77 -0.04 -5.06 3.92
N HIS A 78 0.48 -3.83 3.98
CA HIS A 78 1.79 -3.53 3.43
C HIS A 78 2.39 -2.27 4.04
N ILE A 79 3.71 -2.14 3.89
CA ILE A 79 4.45 -0.91 4.16
C ILE A 79 5.07 -0.47 2.85
N CYS A 80 4.89 0.80 2.49
CA CYS A 80 5.45 1.37 1.28
C CYS A 80 6.59 2.32 1.61
N PHE A 81 7.72 2.14 0.91
CA PHE A 81 8.87 3.02 1.01
C PHE A 81 9.00 3.84 -0.27
N LYS A 82 9.27 5.12 -0.12
CA LYS A 82 9.54 6.00 -1.25
C LYS A 82 10.99 5.85 -1.68
N VAL A 83 11.20 5.71 -2.99
CA VAL A 83 12.53 5.63 -3.60
C VAL A 83 12.66 6.68 -4.69
N PRO A 84 13.88 7.21 -4.92
CA PRO A 84 14.09 8.19 -5.98
C PRO A 84 14.07 7.57 -7.37
N ASN A 85 14.42 6.30 -7.51
CA ASN A 85 14.48 5.59 -8.78
C ASN A 85 14.06 4.15 -8.60
N LEU A 86 12.87 3.83 -9.10
CA LEU A 86 12.29 2.49 -8.90
C LEU A 86 13.09 1.40 -9.62
N GLU A 87 13.53 1.66 -10.86
CA GLU A 87 14.27 0.65 -11.62
C GLU A 87 15.59 0.31 -10.96
N GLU A 88 16.30 1.31 -10.46
CA GLU A 88 17.55 1.09 -9.73
C GLU A 88 17.31 0.30 -8.45
N ALA A 89 16.27 0.64 -7.70
CA ALA A 89 15.91 -0.08 -6.49
C ALA A 89 15.60 -1.54 -6.79
N LEU A 90 14.80 -1.82 -7.83
CA LEU A 90 14.45 -3.19 -8.21
C LEU A 90 15.67 -3.97 -8.66
N SER A 91 16.58 -3.34 -9.39
CA SER A 91 17.81 -3.98 -9.81
C SER A 91 18.67 -4.40 -8.62
N ARG A 92 18.80 -3.53 -7.63
CA ARG A 92 19.54 -3.86 -6.39
C ARG A 92 18.93 -5.04 -5.65
N LEU A 93 17.61 -5.04 -5.51
CA LEU A 93 16.91 -6.11 -4.80
C LEU A 93 17.03 -7.45 -5.54
N SER A 94 16.89 -7.43 -6.87
CA SER A 94 17.05 -8.64 -7.68
C SER A 94 18.48 -9.18 -7.58
N THR A 95 19.48 -8.32 -7.60
CA THR A 95 20.87 -8.71 -7.43
C THR A 95 21.11 -9.34 -6.05
N ALA A 96 20.40 -8.88 -5.03
CA ALA A 96 20.48 -9.44 -3.68
C ALA A 96 19.66 -10.73 -3.51
N GLY A 97 19.03 -11.21 -4.57
CA GLY A 97 18.27 -12.46 -4.54
C GLY A 97 16.83 -12.33 -4.09
N MET A 98 16.32 -11.10 -4.00
CA MET A 98 14.92 -10.89 -3.60
C MET A 98 13.99 -11.04 -4.79
N GLU A 99 12.82 -11.61 -4.54
CA GLU A 99 11.82 -11.85 -5.56
C GLU A 99 10.87 -10.66 -5.67
N ILE A 100 10.77 -10.10 -6.87
CA ILE A 100 9.85 -9.01 -7.19
C ILE A 100 8.54 -9.64 -7.71
N ILE A 101 7.41 -9.18 -7.18
CA ILE A 101 6.10 -9.69 -7.61
C ILE A 101 5.85 -9.28 -9.06
N PRO A 102 5.36 -10.19 -9.92
CA PRO A 102 5.03 -9.87 -11.30
C PRO A 102 4.09 -8.67 -11.40
N GLY A 103 4.31 -7.83 -12.40
CA GLY A 103 3.58 -6.58 -12.56
C GLY A 103 4.26 -5.41 -11.89
N ALA A 104 5.49 -5.59 -11.38
CA ALA A 104 6.27 -4.52 -10.80
C ALA A 104 6.43 -3.35 -11.80
N GLY A 105 6.43 -2.13 -11.26
CA GLY A 105 6.49 -0.92 -12.09
C GLY A 105 5.13 -0.47 -12.59
N GLY A 106 4.05 -1.14 -12.18
CA GLY A 106 2.69 -0.72 -12.48
C GLY A 106 2.31 0.57 -11.77
N LYS A 107 1.11 1.06 -12.08
CA LYS A 107 0.61 2.29 -11.47
C LYS A 107 -0.07 2.00 -10.15
N GLY A 108 0.21 2.82 -9.15
CA GLY A 108 -0.48 2.82 -7.87
C GLY A 108 -1.43 4.00 -7.77
N ALA A 109 -1.83 4.30 -6.53
CA ALA A 109 -2.68 5.45 -6.23
C ALA A 109 -1.98 6.75 -6.63
N SER A 110 -2.77 7.76 -7.01
CA SER A 110 -2.28 9.10 -7.35
C SER A 110 -1.28 9.14 -8.52
N GLY A 111 -1.36 8.14 -9.43
CA GLY A 111 -0.52 8.11 -10.63
C GLY A 111 0.93 7.72 -10.41
N SER A 112 1.29 7.28 -9.21
CA SER A 112 2.65 6.85 -8.91
C SER A 112 3.01 5.54 -9.62
N ARG A 113 4.31 5.24 -9.69
CA ARG A 113 4.82 3.94 -10.15
C ARG A 113 5.18 3.10 -8.93
N VAL A 114 4.73 1.86 -8.90
CA VAL A 114 4.90 1.00 -7.74
C VAL A 114 5.42 -0.39 -8.13
N ALA A 115 6.04 -1.04 -7.16
CA ALA A 115 6.44 -2.43 -7.26
C ALA A 115 6.34 -3.08 -5.89
N PHE A 116 6.16 -4.40 -5.86
CA PHE A 116 6.06 -5.15 -4.61
C PHE A 116 7.18 -6.17 -4.51
N VAL A 117 7.70 -6.33 -3.28
CA VAL A 117 8.69 -7.36 -2.98
C VAL A 117 7.96 -8.51 -2.30
N HIS A 118 8.23 -9.74 -2.76
CA HIS A 118 7.57 -10.92 -2.23
C HIS A 118 7.84 -11.08 -0.73
N PRO A 119 6.81 -11.42 0.09
CA PRO A 119 6.99 -11.60 1.53
C PRO A 119 8.02 -12.63 1.94
N LYS A 120 8.35 -13.57 1.08
CA LYS A 120 9.44 -14.53 1.32
C LYS A 120 10.79 -13.83 1.42
N SER A 121 10.99 -12.76 0.66
CA SER A 121 12.26 -12.05 0.58
C SER A 121 12.43 -11.08 1.73
N LEU A 122 11.32 -10.45 2.16
CA LEU A 122 11.31 -9.54 3.30
C LEU A 122 10.21 -10.03 4.25
N PRO A 123 10.60 -10.79 5.28
CA PRO A 123 9.60 -11.42 6.16
C PRO A 123 8.82 -10.43 7.01
N GLY A 124 7.61 -10.79 7.33
CA GLY A 124 6.74 -10.09 8.26
C GLY A 124 5.60 -9.34 7.60
N VAL A 125 5.83 -8.62 6.52
CA VAL A 125 4.82 -7.82 5.85
C VAL A 125 5.20 -7.65 4.39
N MET A 126 4.20 -7.47 3.51
CA MET A 126 4.49 -7.16 2.13
C MET A 126 5.08 -5.74 2.04
N VAL A 127 6.14 -5.61 1.27
CA VAL A 127 6.81 -4.32 1.06
C VAL A 127 6.50 -3.81 -0.33
N GLU A 128 6.08 -2.55 -0.39
CA GLU A 128 5.86 -1.82 -1.63
C GLU A 128 6.92 -0.76 -1.77
N LEU A 129 7.35 -0.49 -3.00
CA LEU A 129 8.23 0.63 -3.31
C LEU A 129 7.47 1.57 -4.24
N VAL A 130 7.61 2.87 -4.03
CA VAL A 130 6.94 3.87 -4.83
C VAL A 130 7.92 4.93 -5.31
N GLU A 131 7.78 5.29 -6.59
CA GLU A 131 8.47 6.45 -7.18
C GLU A 131 7.41 7.40 -7.67
N TYR A 132 7.46 8.64 -7.21
CA TYR A 132 6.55 9.69 -7.69
C TYR A 132 7.14 10.39 -8.92
N ALA A 133 6.26 10.86 -9.76
CA ALA A 133 6.66 11.58 -10.96
C ALA A 133 7.39 12.88 -10.65
#